data_fb9f20190da34baac36d4b27febd5770
#
_entry.id   fb9f20190da34baac36d4b27febd5770
#
_cell.length_a   1.000
_cell.length_b   1.000
_cell.length_c   1.000
_cell.angle_alpha   90.00
_cell.angle_beta   90.00
_cell.angle_gamma   90.00
#
_symmetry.space_group_name_H-M   'P 1'
#
loop_
_entity.id
_entity.type
_entity.pdbx_description
1 polymer ?
#
loop_
_entity_poly.entity_id
_entity_poly.type
_entity_poly.pdbx_seq_one_letter_code
_entity_poly.pdbx_strand_id
1 'polypeptide(L)'
;MTHDDAARLAIEALHFNNSLVQFADQKAATLIVINSIFIASAGGPGDPLRAACLAFAVGSLLCCLAVVRARRDPAAPESRDVVFFGDILGLKSGHGYLVTLLAQKPDVVAAGVAARVFRTCTIARRKFHAYGWALKLSLAATPLWIATMVIR
;
A
#
# COMPACT_ATOMS: atom_id res chain seq x y z
N MET A 1 -32.07 7.31 -3.75
CA MET A 1 -30.75 7.08 -4.33
C MET A 1 -30.95 6.18 -5.54
N THR A 2 -30.66 6.67 -6.72
CA THR A 2 -30.78 5.87 -7.95
C THR A 2 -29.60 4.89 -8.05
N HIS A 3 -29.72 3.85 -8.89
CA HIS A 3 -28.61 2.92 -9.14
C HIS A 3 -27.38 3.65 -9.71
N ASP A 4 -27.59 4.68 -10.51
CA ASP A 4 -26.51 5.52 -11.07
C ASP A 4 -25.79 6.33 -10.01
N ASP A 5 -26.52 6.86 -9.02
CA ASP A 5 -25.91 7.60 -7.90
C ASP A 5 -25.01 6.66 -7.06
N ALA A 6 -25.49 5.43 -6.80
CA ALA A 6 -24.71 4.44 -6.05
C ALA A 6 -23.44 4.01 -6.80
N ALA A 7 -23.51 3.83 -8.12
CA ALA A 7 -22.38 3.48 -8.94
C ALA A 7 -21.32 4.62 -8.97
N ARG A 8 -21.76 5.86 -9.12
CA ARG A 8 -20.88 7.05 -9.07
C ARG A 8 -20.15 7.15 -7.73
N LEU A 9 -20.89 7.05 -6.62
CA LEU A 9 -20.29 7.06 -5.27
C LEU A 9 -19.29 5.94 -5.06
N ALA A 10 -19.56 4.74 -5.56
CA ALA A 10 -18.65 3.62 -5.47
C ALA A 10 -17.36 3.86 -6.28
N ILE A 11 -17.45 4.45 -7.46
CA ILE A 11 -16.29 4.82 -8.29
C ILE A 11 -15.46 5.90 -7.58
N GLU A 12 -16.09 6.93 -7.04
CA GLU A 12 -15.40 7.98 -6.28
C GLU A 12 -14.70 7.40 -5.05
N ALA A 13 -15.37 6.51 -4.30
CA ALA A 13 -14.77 5.81 -3.18
C ALA A 13 -13.57 4.94 -3.62
N LEU A 14 -13.64 4.28 -4.78
CA LEU A 14 -12.53 3.51 -5.32
C LEU A 14 -11.33 4.40 -5.64
N HIS A 15 -11.54 5.54 -6.30
CA HIS A 15 -10.49 6.52 -6.60
C HIS A 15 -9.84 7.06 -5.33
N PHE A 16 -10.65 7.43 -4.34
CA PHE A 16 -10.15 7.90 -3.05
C PHE A 16 -9.29 6.83 -2.36
N ASN A 17 -9.77 5.59 -2.27
CA ASN A 17 -9.01 4.52 -1.64
C ASN A 17 -7.72 4.16 -2.40
N ASN A 18 -7.72 4.24 -3.73
CA ASN A 18 -6.50 4.07 -4.51
C ASN A 18 -5.47 5.17 -4.24
N SER A 19 -5.91 6.42 -4.09
CA SER A 19 -5.02 7.53 -3.72
C SER A 19 -4.42 7.34 -2.32
N LEU A 20 -5.20 6.83 -1.35
CA LEU A 20 -4.69 6.47 -0.02
C LEU A 20 -3.61 5.37 -0.09
N VAL A 21 -3.81 4.35 -0.91
CA VAL A 21 -2.81 3.29 -1.12
C VAL A 21 -1.52 3.86 -1.70
N GLN A 22 -1.61 4.72 -2.73
CA GLN A 22 -0.44 5.39 -3.32
C GLN A 22 0.26 6.31 -2.31
N PHE A 23 -0.49 7.05 -1.51
CA PHE A 23 0.05 7.90 -0.46
C PHE A 23 0.84 7.08 0.58
N ALA A 24 0.32 5.91 1.00
CA ALA A 24 1.04 5.03 1.91
C ALA A 24 2.36 4.52 1.30
N ASP A 25 2.36 4.18 0.00
CA ASP A 25 3.57 3.75 -0.71
C ASP A 25 4.62 4.87 -0.79
N GLN A 26 4.20 6.11 -1.11
CA GLN A 26 5.09 7.27 -1.15
C GLN A 26 5.72 7.57 0.23
N LYS A 27 4.92 7.54 1.28
CA LYS A 27 5.41 7.74 2.66
C LYS A 27 6.37 6.63 3.09
N ALA A 28 6.10 5.37 2.73
CA ALA A 28 7.01 4.27 2.98
C ALA A 28 8.33 4.43 2.21
N ALA A 29 8.30 4.88 0.96
CA ALA A 29 9.50 5.16 0.17
C ALA A 29 10.37 6.24 0.83
N THR A 30 9.77 7.31 1.34
CA THR A 30 10.50 8.35 2.08
C THR A 30 11.18 7.79 3.34
N LEU A 31 10.46 6.96 4.12
CA LEU A 31 11.05 6.31 5.31
C LEU A 31 12.17 5.33 4.94
N ILE A 32 12.09 4.65 3.81
CA ILE A 32 13.17 3.79 3.32
C ILE A 32 14.45 4.61 3.13
N VAL A 33 14.37 5.77 2.49
CA VAL A 33 15.53 6.66 2.28
C VAL A 33 16.10 7.11 3.62
N ILE A 34 15.28 7.60 4.54
CA ILE A 34 15.72 8.07 5.87
C ILE A 34 16.43 6.95 6.64
N ASN A 35 15.81 5.76 6.72
CA ASN A 35 16.40 4.63 7.43
C ASN A 35 17.69 4.12 6.76
N SER A 36 17.79 4.20 5.43
CA SER A 36 19.03 3.88 4.71
C SER A 36 20.18 4.82 5.10
N ILE A 37 19.89 6.12 5.31
CA ILE A 37 20.89 7.07 5.81
C ILE A 37 21.31 6.70 7.24
N PHE A 38 20.39 6.35 8.12
CA PHE A 38 20.72 5.90 9.48
C PHE A 38 21.63 4.66 9.47
N ILE A 39 21.31 3.67 8.63
CA ILE A 39 22.10 2.45 8.49
C ILE A 39 23.51 2.76 7.94
N ALA A 40 23.61 3.58 6.90
CA ALA A 40 24.87 3.91 6.26
C ALA A 40 25.81 4.73 7.18
N SER A 41 25.25 5.60 8.02
CA SER A 41 26.00 6.50 8.90
C SER A 41 26.30 5.93 10.28
N ALA A 42 25.64 4.83 10.70
CA ALA A 42 25.80 4.27 12.04
C ALA A 42 27.21 3.68 12.31
N GLY A 43 28.00 3.41 11.26
CA GLY A 43 29.37 2.87 11.39
C GLY A 43 29.38 1.41 11.84
N GLY A 44 30.58 0.89 12.21
CA GLY A 44 30.78 -0.52 12.54
C GLY A 44 30.15 -0.95 13.88
N PRO A 45 29.96 -2.27 14.06
CA PRO A 45 29.33 -2.85 15.25
C PRO A 45 30.35 -2.87 16.42
N GLY A 46 30.36 -1.91 17.27
CA GLY A 46 31.23 -1.91 18.46
C GLY A 46 30.58 -1.25 19.65
N ASP A 47 29.51 -0.50 19.42
CA ASP A 47 28.84 0.30 20.44
C ASP A 47 27.37 -0.16 20.55
N PRO A 48 26.88 -0.48 21.75
CA PRO A 48 25.51 -0.93 21.96
C PRO A 48 24.47 0.11 21.48
N LEU A 49 24.79 1.39 21.55
CA LEU A 49 23.93 2.46 21.06
C LEU A 49 23.74 2.39 19.54
N ARG A 50 24.83 2.13 18.82
CA ARG A 50 24.81 1.93 17.35
C ARG A 50 24.04 0.68 16.96
N ALA A 51 24.27 -0.42 17.69
CA ALA A 51 23.54 -1.66 17.48
C ALA A 51 22.02 -1.48 17.66
N ALA A 52 21.61 -0.75 18.69
CA ALA A 52 20.20 -0.41 18.92
C ALA A 52 19.63 0.47 17.79
N CYS A 53 20.34 1.51 17.37
CA CYS A 53 19.95 2.36 16.23
C CYS A 53 19.75 1.53 14.95
N LEU A 54 20.71 0.66 14.62
CA LEU A 54 20.63 -0.24 13.47
C LEU A 54 19.44 -1.18 13.56
N ALA A 55 19.17 -1.78 14.73
CA ALA A 55 18.04 -2.68 14.91
C ALA A 55 16.70 -1.98 14.64
N PHE A 56 16.50 -0.76 15.15
CA PHE A 56 15.30 0.03 14.90
C PHE A 56 15.19 0.47 13.44
N ALA A 57 16.27 0.92 12.82
CA ALA A 57 16.29 1.35 11.42
C ALA A 57 15.99 0.17 10.47
N VAL A 58 16.60 -1.00 10.69
CA VAL A 58 16.32 -2.22 9.92
C VAL A 58 14.89 -2.70 10.15
N GLY A 59 14.40 -2.71 11.40
CA GLY A 59 13.01 -3.04 11.70
C GLY A 59 12.01 -2.12 10.97
N SER A 60 12.27 -0.81 10.95
CA SER A 60 11.48 0.15 10.18
C SER A 60 11.52 -0.14 8.68
N LEU A 61 12.69 -0.44 8.12
CA LEU A 61 12.87 -0.80 6.72
C LEU A 61 12.04 -2.04 6.34
N LEU A 62 12.07 -3.09 7.17
CA LEU A 62 11.28 -4.30 6.95
C LEU A 62 9.77 -4.01 6.97
N CYS A 63 9.29 -3.14 7.88
CA CYS A 63 7.91 -2.69 7.89
C CYS A 63 7.56 -1.90 6.62
N CYS A 64 8.45 -1.03 6.12
CA CYS A 64 8.24 -0.31 4.85
C CYS A 64 8.17 -1.27 3.66
N LEU A 65 9.01 -2.30 3.61
CA LEU A 65 8.95 -3.34 2.58
C LEU A 65 7.62 -4.11 2.65
N ALA A 66 7.10 -4.37 3.84
CA ALA A 66 5.78 -4.97 4.02
C ALA A 66 4.66 -4.07 3.46
N VAL A 67 4.75 -2.74 3.61
CA VAL A 67 3.81 -1.78 2.99
C VAL A 67 3.83 -1.92 1.47
N VAL A 68 5.00 -1.94 0.85
CA VAL A 68 5.13 -2.05 -0.61
C VAL A 68 4.64 -3.41 -1.11
N ARG A 69 4.92 -4.50 -0.37
CA ARG A 69 4.52 -5.86 -0.75
C ARG A 69 3.02 -6.12 -0.61
N ALA A 70 2.31 -5.40 0.26
CA ALA A 70 0.89 -5.62 0.56
C ALA A 70 -0.04 -5.21 -0.59
N ARG A 71 0.22 -5.68 -1.82
CA ARG A 71 -0.58 -5.41 -3.02
C ARG A 71 -1.56 -6.53 -3.38
N ARG A 72 -1.39 -7.73 -2.82
CA ARG A 72 -2.23 -8.89 -3.14
C ARG A 72 -3.01 -9.34 -1.92
N ASP A 73 -4.30 -9.54 -2.09
CA ASP A 73 -5.11 -10.28 -1.15
C ASP A 73 -5.17 -11.74 -1.65
N PRO A 74 -4.51 -12.69 -0.95
CA PRO A 74 -4.49 -14.09 -1.37
C PRO A 74 -5.87 -14.77 -1.27
N ALA A 75 -6.83 -14.16 -0.59
CA ALA A 75 -8.18 -14.69 -0.38
C ALA A 75 -9.21 -14.18 -1.41
N ALA A 76 -8.77 -13.43 -2.43
CA ALA A 76 -9.70 -12.95 -3.44
C ALA A 76 -10.13 -14.11 -4.36
N PRO A 77 -11.42 -14.49 -4.41
CA PRO A 77 -11.89 -15.44 -5.40
C PRO A 77 -11.61 -14.89 -6.81
N GLU A 78 -11.25 -15.78 -7.73
CA GLU A 78 -11.02 -15.49 -9.15
C GLU A 78 -12.35 -15.13 -9.88
N SER A 79 -13.10 -14.17 -9.36
CA SER A 79 -14.22 -13.62 -10.11
C SER A 79 -13.63 -12.76 -11.24
N ARG A 80 -13.89 -13.12 -12.48
CA ARG A 80 -13.61 -12.27 -13.64
C ARG A 80 -14.30 -10.93 -13.45
N ASP A 81 -13.52 -9.94 -13.07
CA ASP A 81 -14.00 -8.59 -12.78
C ASP A 81 -13.77 -7.75 -14.05
N VAL A 82 -14.85 -7.37 -14.72
CA VAL A 82 -14.82 -6.59 -15.98
C VAL A 82 -14.14 -5.22 -15.81
N VAL A 83 -13.87 -4.82 -14.58
CA VAL A 83 -13.23 -3.54 -14.23
C VAL A 83 -11.73 -3.70 -13.94
N PHE A 84 -11.20 -4.92 -13.85
CA PHE A 84 -9.78 -5.15 -13.56
C PHE A 84 -8.95 -5.26 -14.84
N PHE A 85 -7.83 -4.53 -14.89
CA PHE A 85 -7.00 -4.49 -16.10
C PHE A 85 -6.51 -5.88 -16.55
N GLY A 86 -6.23 -6.78 -15.60
CA GLY A 86 -5.82 -8.15 -15.89
C GLY A 86 -6.91 -8.95 -16.60
N ASP A 87 -8.15 -8.78 -16.17
CA ASP A 87 -9.31 -9.42 -16.77
C ASP A 87 -9.68 -8.76 -18.11
N ILE A 88 -9.53 -7.43 -18.21
CA ILE A 88 -9.70 -6.66 -19.45
C ILE A 88 -8.70 -7.13 -20.51
N LEU A 89 -7.42 -7.30 -20.14
CA LEU A 89 -6.40 -7.81 -21.06
C LEU A 89 -6.67 -9.24 -21.53
N GLY A 90 -7.35 -10.04 -20.70
CA GLY A 90 -7.81 -11.39 -21.06
C GLY A 90 -8.85 -11.40 -22.20
N LEU A 91 -9.53 -10.29 -22.47
CA LEU A 91 -10.54 -10.15 -23.53
C LEU A 91 -9.94 -9.91 -24.95
N LYS A 92 -8.62 -9.86 -25.07
CA LYS A 92 -7.85 -9.83 -26.33
C LYS A 92 -8.12 -8.63 -27.27
N SER A 93 -9.18 -7.84 -27.07
CA SER A 93 -9.48 -6.65 -27.89
C SER A 93 -10.36 -5.65 -27.16
N GLY A 94 -10.22 -4.35 -27.49
CA GLY A 94 -11.08 -3.29 -26.96
C GLY A 94 -12.55 -3.47 -27.35
N HIS A 95 -12.82 -4.02 -28.53
CA HIS A 95 -14.18 -4.34 -28.97
C HIS A 95 -14.81 -5.46 -28.11
N GLY A 96 -14.04 -6.52 -27.83
CA GLY A 96 -14.49 -7.60 -26.92
C GLY A 96 -14.79 -7.08 -25.52
N TYR A 97 -13.99 -6.17 -25.03
CA TYR A 97 -14.25 -5.49 -23.76
C TYR A 97 -15.56 -4.70 -23.75
N LEU A 98 -15.78 -3.88 -24.78
CA LEU A 98 -17.00 -3.07 -24.91
C LEU A 98 -18.25 -3.94 -24.96
N VAL A 99 -18.24 -5.00 -25.78
CA VAL A 99 -19.36 -5.94 -25.89
C VAL A 99 -19.65 -6.62 -24.56
N THR A 100 -18.63 -7.06 -23.84
CA THR A 100 -18.77 -7.69 -22.54
C THR A 100 -19.31 -6.71 -21.50
N LEU A 101 -18.85 -5.47 -21.51
CA LEU A 101 -19.31 -4.42 -20.58
C LEU A 101 -20.78 -4.07 -20.83
N LEU A 102 -21.19 -3.90 -22.09
CA LEU A 102 -22.56 -3.57 -22.47
C LEU A 102 -23.55 -4.73 -22.24
N ALA A 103 -23.08 -5.97 -22.25
CA ALA A 103 -23.89 -7.16 -21.97
C ALA A 103 -24.15 -7.37 -20.45
N GLN A 104 -23.40 -6.69 -19.58
CA GLN A 104 -23.58 -6.86 -18.13
C GLN A 104 -24.76 -6.04 -17.59
N LYS A 105 -25.47 -6.63 -16.65
CA LYS A 105 -26.51 -5.92 -15.91
C LYS A 105 -25.88 -4.87 -14.99
N PRO A 106 -26.47 -3.67 -14.85
CA PRO A 106 -25.96 -2.60 -13.99
C PRO A 106 -25.69 -3.05 -12.54
N ASP A 107 -26.54 -3.91 -11.99
CA ASP A 107 -26.40 -4.42 -10.63
C ASP A 107 -25.14 -5.29 -10.46
N VAL A 108 -24.77 -6.06 -11.47
CA VAL A 108 -23.56 -6.90 -11.45
C VAL A 108 -22.29 -6.03 -11.49
N VAL A 109 -22.31 -4.96 -12.30
CA VAL A 109 -21.22 -3.99 -12.37
C VAL A 109 -21.09 -3.25 -11.03
N ALA A 110 -22.21 -2.78 -10.45
CA ALA A 110 -22.20 -2.10 -9.16
C ALA A 110 -21.68 -3.01 -8.03
N ALA A 111 -22.09 -4.27 -7.99
CA ALA A 111 -21.62 -5.26 -7.04
C ALA A 111 -20.09 -5.51 -7.20
N GLY A 112 -19.59 -5.61 -8.41
CA GLY A 112 -18.16 -5.75 -8.72
C GLY A 112 -17.35 -4.55 -8.21
N VAL A 113 -17.82 -3.32 -8.49
CA VAL A 113 -17.17 -2.09 -8.00
C VAL A 113 -17.18 -2.04 -6.46
N ALA A 114 -18.31 -2.35 -5.81
CA ALA A 114 -18.41 -2.36 -4.35
C ALA A 114 -17.46 -3.38 -3.71
N ALA A 115 -17.37 -4.59 -4.24
CA ALA A 115 -16.44 -5.62 -3.80
C ALA A 115 -14.99 -5.14 -3.92
N ARG A 116 -14.67 -4.40 -4.98
CA ARG A 116 -13.36 -3.84 -5.21
C ARG A 116 -13.02 -2.72 -4.22
N VAL A 117 -13.97 -1.81 -3.95
CA VAL A 117 -13.81 -0.79 -2.89
C VAL A 117 -13.45 -1.46 -1.58
N PHE A 118 -14.18 -2.49 -1.17
CA PHE A 118 -13.92 -3.22 0.08
C PHE A 118 -12.51 -3.84 0.11
N ARG A 119 -12.07 -4.48 -1.00
CA ARG A 119 -10.71 -5.03 -1.10
C ARG A 119 -9.64 -3.94 -1.00
N THR A 120 -9.83 -2.82 -1.69
CA THR A 120 -8.89 -1.70 -1.65
C THR A 120 -8.80 -1.08 -0.26
N CYS A 121 -9.92 -0.94 0.46
CA CYS A 121 -9.96 -0.52 1.86
C CYS A 121 -9.17 -1.49 2.77
N THR A 122 -9.31 -2.79 2.55
CA THR A 122 -8.58 -3.81 3.33
C THR A 122 -7.07 -3.70 3.09
N ILE A 123 -6.65 -3.51 1.84
CA ILE A 123 -5.24 -3.28 1.49
C ILE A 123 -4.74 -1.99 2.13
N ALA A 124 -5.49 -0.89 2.02
CA ALA A 124 -5.14 0.40 2.62
C ALA A 124 -4.94 0.27 4.12
N ARG A 125 -5.88 -0.38 4.84
CA ARG A 125 -5.78 -0.61 6.28
C ARG A 125 -4.50 -1.36 6.68
N ARG A 126 -4.17 -2.44 5.96
CA ARG A 126 -2.93 -3.21 6.21
C ARG A 126 -1.69 -2.36 5.98
N LYS A 127 -1.66 -1.56 4.91
CA LYS A 127 -0.56 -0.65 4.59
C LYS A 127 -0.36 0.42 5.67
N PHE A 128 -1.43 1.09 6.07
CA PHE A 128 -1.36 2.11 7.12
C PHE A 128 -0.94 1.52 8.47
N HIS A 129 -1.36 0.30 8.79
CA HIS A 129 -0.91 -0.37 10.02
C HIS A 129 0.61 -0.64 9.98
N ALA A 130 1.12 -1.23 8.89
CA ALA A 130 2.55 -1.49 8.71
C ALA A 130 3.37 -0.19 8.67
N TYR A 131 2.86 0.86 7.98
CA TYR A 131 3.47 2.19 7.98
C TYR A 131 3.54 2.80 9.38
N GLY A 132 2.48 2.66 10.19
CA GLY A 132 2.46 3.14 11.57
C GLY A 132 3.57 2.50 12.43
N TRP A 133 3.83 1.21 12.27
CA TRP A 133 4.96 0.56 12.91
C TRP A 133 6.32 1.05 12.37
N ALA A 134 6.45 1.17 11.05
CA ALA A 134 7.65 1.72 10.43
C ALA A 134 8.00 3.11 10.98
N LEU A 135 7.00 3.98 11.09
CA LEU A 135 7.16 5.33 11.61
C LEU A 135 7.62 5.33 13.08
N LYS A 136 7.00 4.51 13.94
CA LYS A 136 7.39 4.40 15.35
C LYS A 136 8.83 3.94 15.52
N LEU A 137 9.25 2.94 14.76
CA LEU A 137 10.62 2.42 14.78
C LEU A 137 11.62 3.46 14.26
N SER A 138 11.28 4.19 13.19
CA SER A 138 12.12 5.26 12.66
C SER A 138 12.25 6.42 13.65
N LEU A 139 11.17 6.79 14.33
CA LEU A 139 11.19 7.81 15.38
C LEU A 139 12.06 7.38 16.58
N ALA A 140 12.05 6.10 16.94
CA ALA A 140 12.94 5.57 17.99
C ALA A 140 14.41 5.53 17.54
N ALA A 141 14.68 5.25 16.27
CA ALA A 141 16.04 5.27 15.70
C ALA A 141 16.64 6.67 15.67
N THR A 142 15.84 7.72 15.44
CA THR A 142 16.30 9.10 15.27
C THR A 142 17.11 9.63 16.46
N PRO A 143 16.67 9.61 17.73
CA PRO A 143 17.45 10.10 18.86
C PRO A 143 18.71 9.25 19.10
N LEU A 144 18.65 7.95 18.86
CA LEU A 144 19.81 7.07 18.98
C LEU A 144 20.85 7.43 17.92
N TRP A 145 20.43 7.70 16.69
CA TRP A 145 21.31 8.14 15.62
C TRP A 145 21.99 9.48 15.95
N ILE A 146 21.22 10.48 16.45
CA ILE A 146 21.77 11.77 16.88
C ILE A 146 22.82 11.56 17.99
N ALA A 147 22.51 10.72 18.99
CA ALA A 147 23.42 10.43 20.07
C ALA A 147 24.74 9.81 19.56
N THR A 148 24.68 8.91 18.58
CA THR A 148 25.88 8.32 17.98
C THR A 148 26.75 9.33 17.23
N MET A 149 26.16 10.42 16.72
CA MET A 149 26.89 11.49 16.05
C MET A 149 27.54 12.48 17.01
N VAL A 150 26.93 12.72 18.17
CA VAL A 150 27.43 13.66 19.20
C VAL A 150 28.55 13.03 20.04
N ILE A 151 28.50 11.72 20.29
CA ILE A 151 29.47 11.00 21.14
C ILE A 151 30.75 10.61 20.35
N ARG A 152 30.79 10.92 19.08
CA ARG A 152 31.94 10.65 18.19
C ARG A 152 33.01 11.73 18.34
#